data_dc5912f385c8b84e09cca290e5827e95
#
_entry.id   dc5912f385c8b84e09cca290e5827e95
#
_cell.length_a   1.000
_cell.length_b   1.000
_cell.length_c   1.000
_cell.angle_alpha   90.00
_cell.angle_beta   90.00
_cell.angle_gamma   90.00
#
_symmetry.space_group_name_H-M   'P 1'
#
loop_
_entity.id
_entity.type
_entity.pdbx_description
1 polymer ?
#
loop_
_entity_poly.entity_id
_entity_poly.type
_entity_poly.pdbx_seq_one_letter_code
_entity_poly.pdbx_strand_id
1 'polypeptide(L)'
;MMKLAILAAPGLIPYLSDKLESTGQAAGVKLDLYDYGHLSMLPELYPKLRDKYDGFLLSGLVVQTAIQRYFPEDDKPVAAFDTELEEIYHALLDLLDRDRSLDLTKVVVDIYLQVNEKHNCRALLDIKDMDAARQKTMDYWKNISLKEIEGLGDRLFAQIKRRWEAGEITYVISRNSSVQPKLMACGIPHTFLYPSEKQLLRTVHGLLRQITAQKSADYMAAAVVVARESVKGLVEADEEEELLLQQAVLDY
;
A
#
# COMPACT_ATOMS: atom_id res chain seq x y z
N MET A 1 -17.81 16.41 -2.16
CA MET A 1 -16.64 15.83 -2.87
C MET A 1 -15.80 15.13 -1.82
N MET A 2 -15.48 13.86 -2.01
CA MET A 2 -14.64 13.08 -1.09
C MET A 2 -13.23 13.67 -1.04
N LYS A 3 -12.62 13.63 0.15
CA LYS A 3 -11.25 14.10 0.40
C LYS A 3 -10.37 12.94 0.82
N LEU A 4 -9.29 12.71 0.12
CA LEU A 4 -8.33 11.66 0.43
C LEU A 4 -6.96 12.29 0.72
N ALA A 5 -6.25 11.74 1.71
CA ALA A 5 -4.86 12.11 1.96
C ALA A 5 -3.92 11.05 1.39
N ILE A 6 -2.82 11.49 0.79
CA ILE A 6 -1.72 10.62 0.38
C ILE A 6 -0.59 10.80 1.39
N LEU A 7 -0.20 9.72 2.06
CA LEU A 7 0.99 9.70 2.91
C LEU A 7 2.15 9.09 2.15
N ALA A 8 3.15 9.88 1.84
CA ALA A 8 4.26 9.47 1.00
C ALA A 8 5.62 9.73 1.67
N ALA A 9 6.60 8.90 1.31
CA ALA A 9 7.99 9.12 1.67
C ALA A 9 8.58 10.32 0.90
N PRO A 10 9.57 11.03 1.44
CA PRO A 10 10.18 12.22 0.82
C PRO A 10 10.57 12.02 -0.64
N GLY A 11 11.17 10.89 -0.99
CA GLY A 11 11.60 10.57 -2.37
C GLY A 11 10.48 10.43 -3.39
N LEU A 12 9.22 10.22 -2.96
CA LEU A 12 8.05 10.11 -3.83
C LEU A 12 7.28 11.43 -3.99
N ILE A 13 7.52 12.40 -3.11
CA ILE A 13 6.77 13.66 -3.09
C ILE A 13 6.84 14.40 -4.43
N PRO A 14 8.01 14.62 -5.07
CA PRO A 14 8.07 15.34 -6.33
C PRO A 14 7.26 14.66 -7.44
N TYR A 15 7.38 13.34 -7.54
CA TYR A 15 6.65 12.55 -8.53
C TYR A 15 5.13 12.60 -8.30
N LEU A 16 4.68 12.38 -7.06
CA LEU A 16 3.26 12.39 -6.73
C LEU A 16 2.66 13.79 -6.87
N SER A 17 3.39 14.85 -6.52
CA SER A 17 2.94 16.23 -6.70
C SER A 17 2.62 16.56 -8.16
N ASP A 18 3.43 16.07 -9.11
CA ASP A 18 3.23 16.24 -10.54
C ASP A 18 1.93 15.55 -11.04
N LYS A 19 1.57 14.40 -10.40
CA LYS A 19 0.40 13.60 -10.80
C LYS A 19 -0.87 13.88 -10.01
N LEU A 20 -0.77 14.67 -8.94
CA LEU A 20 -1.83 14.84 -7.95
C LEU A 20 -3.11 15.40 -8.56
N GLU A 21 -3.00 16.50 -9.32
CA GLU A 21 -4.14 17.22 -9.90
C GLU A 21 -4.86 16.36 -10.93
N SER A 22 -4.14 15.81 -11.90
CA SER A 22 -4.72 14.97 -12.96
C SER A 22 -5.38 13.71 -12.39
N THR A 23 -4.75 13.06 -11.40
CA THR A 23 -5.32 11.88 -10.74
C THR A 23 -6.59 12.24 -9.97
N GLY A 24 -6.59 13.35 -9.22
CA GLY A 24 -7.75 13.81 -8.46
C GLY A 24 -8.92 14.18 -9.37
N GLN A 25 -8.68 14.90 -10.47
CA GLN A 25 -9.69 15.24 -11.46
C GLN A 25 -10.27 14.01 -12.14
N ALA A 26 -9.43 13.08 -12.59
CA ALA A 26 -9.87 11.83 -13.22
C ALA A 26 -10.71 10.94 -12.30
N ALA A 27 -10.42 10.95 -11.00
CA ALA A 27 -11.16 10.17 -9.99
C ALA A 27 -12.34 10.93 -9.37
N GLY A 28 -12.52 12.22 -9.65
CA GLY A 28 -13.59 13.06 -9.09
C GLY A 28 -13.46 13.31 -7.58
N VAL A 29 -12.23 13.37 -7.04
CA VAL A 29 -11.92 13.54 -5.61
C VAL A 29 -10.90 14.64 -5.39
N LYS A 30 -10.85 15.16 -4.16
CA LYS A 30 -9.76 16.02 -3.71
C LYS A 30 -8.66 15.14 -3.11
N LEU A 31 -7.43 15.30 -3.60
CA LEU A 31 -6.24 14.65 -3.07
C LEU A 31 -5.34 15.69 -2.41
N ASP A 32 -4.93 15.44 -1.18
CA ASP A 32 -3.93 16.24 -0.48
C ASP A 32 -2.72 15.34 -0.16
N LEU A 33 -1.50 15.83 -0.42
CA LEU A 33 -0.25 15.06 -0.30
C LEU A 33 0.51 15.47 0.97
N TYR A 34 0.95 14.50 1.74
CA TYR A 34 1.71 14.69 2.97
C TYR A 34 2.99 13.88 2.95
N ASP A 35 4.09 14.54 3.26
CA ASP A 35 5.36 13.89 3.56
C ASP A 35 5.35 13.43 5.02
N TYR A 36 5.58 12.14 5.26
CA TYR A 36 5.71 11.64 6.64
C TYR A 36 7.17 11.68 7.14
N GLY A 37 8.13 12.10 6.31
CA GLY A 37 9.55 12.14 6.65
C GLY A 37 10.13 10.75 6.93
N HIS A 38 9.88 10.25 8.13
CA HIS A 38 10.29 8.93 8.59
C HIS A 38 9.09 8.15 9.17
N LEU A 39 9.11 6.82 9.10
CA LEU A 39 8.00 5.97 9.58
C LEU A 39 7.63 6.22 11.04
N SER A 40 8.63 6.55 11.89
CA SER A 40 8.40 6.89 13.29
C SER A 40 7.58 8.17 13.52
N MET A 41 7.36 8.98 12.49
CA MET A 41 6.51 10.18 12.55
C MET A 41 5.02 9.86 12.29
N LEU A 42 4.71 8.68 11.78
CA LEU A 42 3.32 8.27 11.50
C LEU A 42 2.41 8.30 12.74
N PRO A 43 2.85 7.88 13.94
CA PRO A 43 2.02 7.96 15.16
C PRO A 43 1.57 9.38 15.54
N GLU A 44 2.33 10.40 15.13
CA GLU A 44 1.96 11.80 15.37
C GLU A 44 1.17 12.40 14.20
N LEU A 45 1.53 12.05 12.97
CA LEU A 45 0.95 12.63 11.76
C LEU A 45 -0.44 12.07 11.47
N TYR A 46 -0.57 10.74 11.49
CA TYR A 46 -1.79 10.07 11.08
C TYR A 46 -3.02 10.46 11.91
N PRO A 47 -2.99 10.49 13.26
CA PRO A 47 -4.14 10.91 14.06
C PRO A 47 -4.58 12.35 13.79
N LYS A 48 -3.65 13.27 13.49
CA LYS A 48 -3.96 14.67 13.17
C LYS A 48 -4.73 14.84 11.86
N LEU A 49 -4.62 13.86 10.97
CA LEU A 49 -5.25 13.85 9.66
C LEU A 49 -6.50 12.97 9.60
N ARG A 50 -6.57 11.94 10.44
CA ARG A 50 -7.56 10.85 10.39
C ARG A 50 -8.99 11.34 10.20
N ASP A 51 -9.40 12.32 10.97
CA ASP A 51 -10.79 12.80 10.96
C ASP A 51 -11.06 13.88 9.89
N LYS A 52 -10.02 14.36 9.21
CA LYS A 52 -10.13 15.38 8.16
C LYS A 52 -10.37 14.80 6.77
N TYR A 53 -10.10 13.50 6.60
CA TYR A 53 -10.16 12.80 5.32
C TYR A 53 -11.08 11.59 5.38
N ASP A 54 -11.70 11.28 4.25
CA ASP A 54 -12.56 10.10 4.09
C ASP A 54 -11.74 8.80 4.06
N GLY A 55 -10.47 8.85 3.62
CA GLY A 55 -9.56 7.72 3.58
C GLY A 55 -8.14 8.11 3.21
N PHE A 56 -7.22 7.15 3.23
CA PHE A 56 -5.79 7.38 3.00
C PHE A 56 -5.22 6.50 1.89
N LEU A 57 -4.45 7.13 1.01
CA LEU A 57 -3.59 6.46 0.05
C LEU A 57 -2.17 6.45 0.62
N LEU A 58 -1.51 5.33 0.57
CA LEU A 58 -0.22 5.12 1.19
C LEU A 58 0.82 4.79 0.12
N SER A 59 2.01 5.37 0.22
CA SER A 59 3.05 5.25 -0.80
C SER A 59 3.60 3.84 -1.02
N GLY A 60 3.17 2.87 -0.22
CA GLY A 60 3.53 1.46 -0.37
C GLY A 60 3.12 0.61 0.82
N LEU A 61 3.27 -0.70 0.69
CA LEU A 61 2.91 -1.69 1.72
C LEU A 61 3.63 -1.48 3.06
N VAL A 62 4.85 -0.95 3.04
CA VAL A 62 5.62 -0.62 4.25
C VAL A 62 4.84 0.33 5.15
N VAL A 63 4.33 1.42 4.56
CA VAL A 63 3.55 2.45 5.28
C VAL A 63 2.22 1.88 5.74
N GLN A 64 1.55 1.10 4.88
CA GLN A 64 0.29 0.45 5.23
C GLN A 64 0.45 -0.47 6.43
N THR A 65 1.46 -1.34 6.39
CA THR A 65 1.74 -2.26 7.50
C THR A 65 2.10 -1.50 8.77
N ALA A 66 2.89 -0.42 8.67
CA ALA A 66 3.22 0.41 9.82
C ALA A 66 1.96 1.03 10.45
N ILE A 67 1.06 1.63 9.66
CA ILE A 67 -0.19 2.20 10.17
C ILE A 67 -1.05 1.13 10.84
N GLN A 68 -1.23 -0.04 10.22
CA GLN A 68 -1.99 -1.14 10.80
C GLN A 68 -1.39 -1.66 12.12
N ARG A 69 -0.05 -1.58 12.28
CA ARG A 69 0.61 -1.98 13.53
C ARG A 69 0.56 -0.89 14.61
N TYR A 70 0.64 0.39 14.23
CA TYR A 70 0.48 1.49 15.17
C TYR A 70 -0.96 1.66 15.65
N PHE A 71 -1.93 1.38 14.78
CA PHE A 71 -3.36 1.61 15.01
C PHE A 71 -4.19 0.37 14.65
N PRO A 72 -4.06 -0.75 15.39
CA PRO A 72 -4.69 -2.02 15.05
C PRO A 72 -6.22 -1.99 15.08
N GLU A 73 -6.80 -1.10 15.88
CA GLU A 73 -8.27 -0.96 16.01
C GLU A 73 -8.85 0.13 15.07
N ASP A 74 -8.01 0.73 14.21
CA ASP A 74 -8.48 1.77 13.31
C ASP A 74 -9.16 1.15 12.08
N ASP A 75 -10.40 1.56 11.85
CA ASP A 75 -11.26 1.13 10.74
C ASP A 75 -11.24 2.07 9.53
N LYS A 76 -10.44 3.16 9.60
CA LYS A 76 -10.32 4.13 8.51
C LYS A 76 -9.85 3.44 7.22
N PRO A 77 -10.59 3.60 6.09
CA PRO A 77 -10.20 3.02 4.83
C PRO A 77 -8.82 3.48 4.36
N VAL A 78 -7.94 2.52 4.09
CA VAL A 78 -6.59 2.77 3.59
C VAL A 78 -6.28 1.86 2.41
N ALA A 79 -5.55 2.38 1.42
CA ALA A 79 -5.03 1.60 0.30
C ALA A 79 -3.60 2.02 -0.02
N ALA A 80 -2.74 1.05 -0.34
CA ALA A 80 -1.35 1.32 -0.71
C ALA A 80 -1.14 1.19 -2.22
N PHE A 81 -0.22 2.01 -2.75
CA PHE A 81 0.33 1.81 -4.09
C PHE A 81 1.25 0.59 -4.05
N ASP A 82 0.78 -0.53 -4.55
CA ASP A 82 1.57 -1.77 -4.63
C ASP A 82 2.48 -1.75 -5.85
N THR A 83 3.53 -2.55 -5.83
CA THR A 83 4.39 -2.76 -7.01
C THR A 83 3.82 -3.91 -7.82
N GLU A 84 3.47 -3.63 -9.06
CA GLU A 84 3.01 -4.64 -9.99
C GLU A 84 4.19 -5.28 -10.72
N LEU A 85 4.04 -6.56 -11.07
CA LEU A 85 5.03 -7.27 -11.87
C LEU A 85 5.24 -6.60 -13.23
N GLU A 86 4.19 -6.00 -13.80
CA GLU A 86 4.24 -5.25 -15.06
C GLU A 86 5.32 -4.16 -14.99
N GLU A 87 5.41 -3.41 -13.89
CA GLU A 87 6.40 -2.35 -13.69
C GLU A 87 7.83 -2.90 -13.59
N ILE A 88 7.98 -4.06 -12.93
CA ILE A 88 9.29 -4.74 -12.85
C ILE A 88 9.71 -5.24 -14.23
N TYR A 89 8.81 -5.86 -14.99
CA TYR A 89 9.12 -6.33 -16.35
C TYR A 89 9.42 -5.19 -17.30
N HIS A 90 8.70 -4.06 -17.21
CA HIS A 90 9.05 -2.86 -17.99
C HIS A 90 10.46 -2.39 -17.69
N ALA A 91 10.83 -2.28 -16.41
CA ALA A 91 12.18 -1.88 -16.03
C ALA A 91 13.24 -2.88 -16.53
N LEU A 92 12.96 -4.18 -16.48
CA LEU A 92 13.87 -5.21 -17.02
C LEU A 92 14.01 -5.13 -18.54
N LEU A 93 12.91 -4.91 -19.26
CA LEU A 93 12.94 -4.74 -20.72
C LEU A 93 13.75 -3.50 -21.13
N ASP A 94 13.54 -2.37 -20.44
CA ASP A 94 14.33 -1.16 -20.63
C ASP A 94 15.83 -1.39 -20.40
N LEU A 95 16.18 -2.13 -19.35
CA LEU A 95 17.57 -2.47 -19.05
C LEU A 95 18.18 -3.37 -20.14
N LEU A 96 17.45 -4.38 -20.59
CA LEU A 96 17.89 -5.29 -21.66
C LEU A 96 17.99 -4.62 -23.03
N ASP A 97 17.16 -3.59 -23.29
CA ASP A 97 17.26 -2.79 -24.52
C ASP A 97 18.55 -1.94 -24.53
N ARG A 98 18.91 -1.39 -23.37
CA ARG A 98 20.14 -0.59 -23.20
C ARG A 98 21.41 -1.45 -23.18
N ASP A 99 21.34 -2.62 -22.56
CA ASP A 99 22.45 -3.57 -22.45
C ASP A 99 21.95 -5.01 -22.60
N ARG A 100 22.04 -5.54 -23.84
CA ARG A 100 21.66 -6.92 -24.17
C ARG A 100 22.58 -7.98 -23.55
N SER A 101 23.74 -7.58 -23.06
CA SER A 101 24.69 -8.47 -22.37
C SER A 101 24.45 -8.55 -20.86
N LEU A 102 23.43 -7.84 -20.34
CA LEU A 102 23.11 -7.78 -18.91
C LEU A 102 22.81 -9.17 -18.34
N ASP A 103 23.60 -9.55 -17.34
CA ASP A 103 23.40 -10.80 -16.61
C ASP A 103 22.29 -10.67 -15.57
N LEU A 104 21.08 -11.18 -15.88
CA LEU A 104 19.92 -11.12 -14.99
C LEU A 104 20.14 -11.84 -13.65
N THR A 105 21.14 -12.73 -13.52
CA THR A 105 21.50 -13.34 -12.24
C THR A 105 22.17 -12.34 -11.30
N LYS A 106 22.64 -11.21 -11.82
CA LYS A 106 23.26 -10.11 -11.08
C LYS A 106 22.37 -8.86 -10.96
N VAL A 107 21.14 -8.93 -11.44
CA VAL A 107 20.12 -7.90 -11.24
C VAL A 107 19.16 -8.34 -10.14
N VAL A 108 18.86 -7.47 -9.20
CA VAL A 108 18.00 -7.77 -8.06
C VAL A 108 16.84 -6.77 -7.95
N VAL A 109 15.71 -7.24 -7.38
CA VAL A 109 14.59 -6.38 -6.99
C VAL A 109 14.55 -6.35 -5.47
N ASP A 110 14.65 -5.16 -4.88
CA ASP A 110 14.84 -4.99 -3.44
C ASP A 110 13.67 -5.55 -2.60
N ILE A 111 12.43 -5.47 -3.08
CA ILE A 111 11.26 -6.01 -2.37
C ILE A 111 11.32 -7.53 -2.17
N TYR A 112 12.00 -8.27 -3.05
CA TYR A 112 12.14 -9.72 -2.90
C TYR A 112 13.36 -10.12 -2.08
N LEU A 113 14.37 -9.22 -1.95
CA LEU A 113 15.54 -9.48 -1.11
C LEU A 113 15.18 -9.61 0.37
N GLN A 114 14.07 -9.04 0.81
CA GLN A 114 13.57 -9.12 2.18
C GLN A 114 13.26 -10.56 2.61
N VAL A 115 12.81 -11.38 1.66
CA VAL A 115 12.33 -12.75 1.91
C VAL A 115 13.25 -13.81 1.32
N ASN A 116 14.15 -13.42 0.43
CA ASN A 116 15.15 -14.30 -0.18
C ASN A 116 16.43 -13.52 -0.50
N GLU A 117 17.42 -13.62 0.37
CA GLU A 117 18.71 -12.94 0.19
C GLU A 117 19.44 -13.30 -1.11
N LYS A 118 19.16 -14.46 -1.69
CA LYS A 118 19.75 -14.94 -2.95
C LYS A 118 18.91 -14.60 -4.17
N HIS A 119 17.79 -13.86 -3.97
CA HIS A 119 16.92 -13.48 -5.09
C HIS A 119 17.69 -12.71 -6.16
N ASN A 120 17.35 -12.98 -7.42
CA ASN A 120 17.79 -12.24 -8.60
C ASN A 120 16.69 -12.27 -9.68
N CYS A 121 16.82 -11.39 -10.68
CA CYS A 121 15.80 -11.23 -11.71
C CYS A 121 15.67 -12.43 -12.67
N ARG A 122 16.66 -13.33 -12.74
CA ARG A 122 16.51 -14.56 -13.51
C ARG A 122 15.38 -15.44 -12.99
N ALA A 123 15.18 -15.48 -11.66
CA ALA A 123 14.10 -16.21 -11.03
C ALA A 123 12.70 -15.67 -11.39
N LEU A 124 12.57 -14.37 -11.74
CA LEU A 124 11.30 -13.79 -12.16
C LEU A 124 10.85 -14.20 -13.55
N LEU A 125 11.71 -14.85 -14.34
CA LEU A 125 11.36 -15.39 -15.66
C LEU A 125 10.69 -16.77 -15.56
N ASP A 126 10.73 -17.41 -14.40
CA ASP A 126 9.97 -18.63 -14.12
C ASP A 126 8.69 -18.28 -13.35
N ILE A 127 7.53 -18.63 -13.90
CA ILE A 127 6.23 -18.29 -13.31
C ILE A 127 6.06 -18.91 -11.92
N LYS A 128 6.56 -20.14 -11.71
CA LYS A 128 6.43 -20.83 -10.42
C LYS A 128 7.30 -20.16 -9.33
N ASP A 129 8.52 -19.77 -9.69
CA ASP A 129 9.44 -19.08 -8.79
C ASP A 129 8.92 -17.69 -8.44
N MET A 130 8.29 -17.02 -9.40
CA MET A 130 7.66 -15.71 -9.22
C MET A 130 6.48 -15.79 -8.25
N ASP A 131 5.55 -16.73 -8.44
CA ASP A 131 4.40 -16.90 -7.54
C ASP A 131 4.84 -17.25 -6.12
N ALA A 132 5.85 -18.11 -5.98
CA ALA A 132 6.44 -18.44 -4.70
C ALA A 132 7.10 -17.24 -4.02
N ALA A 133 7.81 -16.39 -4.78
CA ALA A 133 8.42 -15.17 -4.26
C ALA A 133 7.36 -14.15 -3.80
N ARG A 134 6.30 -13.99 -4.58
CA ARG A 134 5.16 -13.12 -4.24
C ARG A 134 4.46 -13.59 -2.97
N GLN A 135 4.15 -14.89 -2.87
CA GLN A 135 3.49 -15.44 -1.68
C GLN A 135 4.34 -15.25 -0.42
N LYS A 136 5.65 -15.54 -0.48
CA LYS A 136 6.58 -15.32 0.63
C LYS A 136 6.64 -13.85 1.03
N THR A 137 6.62 -12.94 0.06
CA THR A 137 6.62 -11.49 0.33
C THR A 137 5.34 -11.08 1.06
N MET A 138 4.18 -11.57 0.63
CA MET A 138 2.91 -11.29 1.32
C MET A 138 2.89 -11.84 2.75
N ASP A 139 3.39 -13.07 2.96
CA ASP A 139 3.45 -13.69 4.28
C ASP A 139 4.43 -12.95 5.21
N TYR A 140 5.54 -12.45 4.67
CA TYR A 140 6.47 -11.60 5.40
C TYR A 140 5.79 -10.33 5.91
N TRP A 141 5.06 -9.61 5.05
CA TRP A 141 4.37 -8.37 5.43
C TRP A 141 3.27 -8.60 6.47
N LYS A 142 2.58 -9.74 6.44
CA LYS A 142 1.58 -10.10 7.46
C LYS A 142 2.18 -10.29 8.86
N ASN A 143 3.44 -10.74 8.94
CA ASN A 143 4.05 -11.18 10.20
C ASN A 143 5.13 -10.23 10.73
N ILE A 144 5.60 -9.26 9.94
CA ILE A 144 6.67 -8.34 10.32
C ILE A 144 6.29 -7.47 11.53
N SER A 145 7.21 -7.29 12.45
CA SER A 145 7.07 -6.39 13.60
C SER A 145 7.37 -4.94 13.25
N LEU A 146 6.88 -4.00 14.06
CA LEU A 146 7.20 -2.56 13.90
C LEU A 146 8.70 -2.28 13.91
N LYS A 147 9.44 -2.88 14.83
CA LYS A 147 10.90 -2.72 14.92
C LYS A 147 11.62 -3.20 13.65
N GLU A 148 11.13 -4.25 13.03
CA GLU A 148 11.67 -4.75 11.77
C GLU A 148 11.33 -3.81 10.61
N ILE A 149 10.13 -3.24 10.58
CA ILE A 149 9.71 -2.25 9.57
C ILE A 149 10.60 -0.99 9.64
N GLU A 150 10.81 -0.44 10.83
CA GLU A 150 11.63 0.76 11.03
C GLU A 150 13.07 0.59 10.57
N GLY A 151 13.67 -0.57 10.82
CA GLY A 151 15.04 -0.89 10.38
C GLY A 151 15.17 -1.47 8.97
N LEU A 152 14.07 -1.64 8.24
CA LEU A 152 14.06 -2.39 6.97
C LEU A 152 14.97 -1.77 5.91
N GLY A 153 14.88 -0.47 5.69
CA GLY A 153 15.67 0.23 4.68
C GLY A 153 17.18 0.11 4.93
N ASP A 154 17.61 0.18 6.19
CA ASP A 154 19.02 0.03 6.56
C ASP A 154 19.53 -1.40 6.31
N ARG A 155 18.74 -2.40 6.70
CA ARG A 155 19.09 -3.81 6.46
C ARG A 155 19.18 -4.14 4.98
N LEU A 156 18.19 -3.71 4.18
CA LEU A 156 18.21 -3.92 2.73
C LEU A 156 19.40 -3.24 2.07
N PHE A 157 19.67 -1.99 2.42
CA PHE A 157 20.81 -1.28 1.88
C PHE A 157 22.14 -1.96 2.25
N ALA A 158 22.32 -2.36 3.49
CA ALA A 158 23.53 -3.05 3.94
C ALA A 158 23.73 -4.38 3.19
N GLN A 159 22.65 -5.14 2.95
CA GLN A 159 22.67 -6.37 2.17
C GLN A 159 23.05 -6.11 0.70
N ILE A 160 22.41 -5.12 0.06
CA ILE A 160 22.69 -4.75 -1.33
C ILE A 160 24.15 -4.29 -1.47
N LYS A 161 24.61 -3.40 -0.59
CA LYS A 161 25.97 -2.86 -0.61
C LYS A 161 27.01 -3.98 -0.50
N ARG A 162 26.87 -4.89 0.47
CA ARG A 162 27.76 -6.04 0.65
C ARG A 162 27.85 -6.89 -0.63
N ARG A 163 26.72 -7.21 -1.25
CA ARG A 163 26.67 -8.04 -2.47
C ARG A 163 27.23 -7.31 -3.69
N TRP A 164 27.01 -5.98 -3.78
CA TRP A 164 27.57 -5.17 -4.84
C TRP A 164 29.10 -5.08 -4.72
N GLU A 165 29.63 -4.84 -3.51
CA GLU A 165 31.07 -4.82 -3.25
C GLU A 165 31.75 -6.17 -3.52
N ALA A 166 31.01 -7.28 -3.34
CA ALA A 166 31.46 -8.63 -3.68
C ALA A 166 31.33 -8.97 -5.18
N GLY A 167 30.78 -8.07 -6.02
CA GLY A 167 30.53 -8.33 -7.46
C GLY A 167 29.42 -9.35 -7.75
N GLU A 168 28.62 -9.69 -6.75
CA GLU A 168 27.48 -10.61 -6.88
C GLU A 168 26.28 -9.96 -7.55
N ILE A 169 26.13 -8.63 -7.44
CA ILE A 169 25.09 -7.86 -8.13
C ILE A 169 25.73 -6.68 -8.86
N THR A 170 25.12 -6.29 -9.98
CA THR A 170 25.55 -5.16 -10.81
C THR A 170 24.46 -4.10 -10.96
N TYR A 171 23.21 -4.46 -10.68
CA TYR A 171 22.08 -3.54 -10.82
C TYR A 171 20.95 -3.82 -9.82
N VAL A 172 20.27 -2.76 -9.39
CA VAL A 172 19.15 -2.84 -8.45
C VAL A 172 17.90 -2.20 -9.04
N ILE A 173 16.81 -2.93 -9.06
CA ILE A 173 15.46 -2.38 -9.28
C ILE A 173 14.88 -2.13 -7.89
N SER A 174 14.68 -0.87 -7.53
CA SER A 174 14.25 -0.47 -6.19
C SER A 174 12.83 0.09 -6.19
N ARG A 175 12.08 -0.27 -5.18
CA ARG A 175 10.79 0.33 -4.84
C ARG A 175 10.81 0.96 -3.44
N ASN A 176 11.87 0.73 -2.68
CA ASN A 176 12.00 1.23 -1.33
C ASN A 176 12.62 2.63 -1.33
N SER A 177 11.81 3.64 -1.06
CA SER A 177 12.22 5.05 -1.04
C SER A 177 13.27 5.40 0.02
N SER A 178 13.43 4.58 1.07
CA SER A 178 14.49 4.77 2.07
C SER A 178 15.86 4.18 1.62
N VAL A 179 15.84 3.30 0.62
CA VAL A 179 17.06 2.69 0.04
C VAL A 179 17.62 3.53 -1.09
N GLN A 180 16.76 4.10 -1.93
CA GLN A 180 17.17 4.87 -3.13
C GLN A 180 18.23 5.94 -2.88
N PRO A 181 18.10 6.87 -1.90
CA PRO A 181 19.11 7.89 -1.66
C PRO A 181 20.49 7.31 -1.30
N LYS A 182 20.49 6.16 -0.62
CA LYS A 182 21.72 5.45 -0.22
C LYS A 182 22.39 4.77 -1.41
N LEU A 183 21.61 4.20 -2.34
CA LEU A 183 22.12 3.65 -3.60
C LEU A 183 22.77 4.76 -4.42
N MET A 184 22.11 5.92 -4.56
CA MET A 184 22.65 7.09 -5.25
C MET A 184 23.96 7.56 -4.62
N ALA A 185 24.00 7.71 -3.30
CA ALA A 185 25.19 8.18 -2.58
C ALA A 185 26.40 7.25 -2.73
N CYS A 186 26.15 5.94 -2.92
CA CYS A 186 27.21 4.94 -3.11
C CYS A 186 27.53 4.66 -4.60
N GLY A 187 26.87 5.34 -5.55
CA GLY A 187 27.05 5.10 -6.98
C GLY A 187 26.62 3.70 -7.43
N ILE A 188 25.73 3.04 -6.70
CA ILE A 188 25.21 1.71 -7.08
C ILE A 188 24.19 1.89 -8.20
N PRO A 189 24.38 1.28 -9.39
CA PRO A 189 23.46 1.38 -10.51
C PRO A 189 22.07 0.88 -10.13
N HIS A 190 21.04 1.70 -10.34
CA HIS A 190 19.67 1.34 -9.98
C HIS A 190 18.62 2.06 -10.82
N THR A 191 17.43 1.48 -10.88
CA THR A 191 16.19 2.11 -11.31
C THR A 191 15.22 2.14 -10.14
N PHE A 192 14.59 3.29 -9.89
CA PHE A 192 13.51 3.39 -8.92
C PHE A 192 12.16 3.25 -9.63
N LEU A 193 11.32 2.35 -9.13
CA LEU A 193 9.97 2.13 -9.67
C LEU A 193 8.98 3.10 -9.04
N TYR A 194 8.47 4.01 -9.83
CA TYR A 194 7.34 4.87 -9.46
C TYR A 194 6.01 4.17 -9.80
N PRO A 195 4.93 4.39 -9.02
CA PRO A 195 3.62 3.87 -9.39
C PRO A 195 3.16 4.48 -10.72
N SER A 196 2.68 3.68 -11.65
CA SER A 196 2.13 4.17 -12.91
C SER A 196 0.83 4.98 -12.69
N GLU A 197 0.45 5.84 -13.64
CA GLU A 197 -0.82 6.58 -13.57
C GLU A 197 -2.03 5.63 -13.48
N LYS A 198 -1.99 4.53 -14.22
CA LYS A 198 -2.99 3.47 -14.16
C LYS A 198 -3.10 2.89 -12.75
N GLN A 199 -1.98 2.66 -12.08
CA GLN A 199 -1.94 2.15 -10.73
C GLN A 199 -2.47 3.18 -9.73
N LEU A 200 -2.07 4.46 -9.86
CA LEU A 200 -2.58 5.55 -9.03
C LEU A 200 -4.12 5.59 -9.10
N LEU A 201 -4.69 5.67 -10.31
CA LEU A 201 -6.14 5.71 -10.52
C LEU A 201 -6.84 4.45 -9.98
N ARG A 202 -6.29 3.26 -10.23
CA ARG A 202 -6.88 2.01 -9.75
C ARG A 202 -6.91 1.95 -8.23
N THR A 203 -5.85 2.38 -7.56
CA THR A 203 -5.79 2.42 -6.09
C THR A 203 -6.78 3.42 -5.51
N VAL A 204 -6.89 4.63 -6.13
CA VAL A 204 -7.90 5.62 -5.73
C VAL A 204 -9.32 5.04 -5.88
N HIS A 205 -9.66 4.46 -7.03
CA HIS A 205 -10.98 3.86 -7.25
C HIS A 205 -11.26 2.69 -6.30
N GLY A 206 -10.23 1.89 -5.97
CA GLY A 206 -10.33 0.82 -4.98
C GLY A 206 -10.71 1.36 -3.60
N LEU A 207 -10.00 2.41 -3.16
CA LEU A 207 -10.27 3.07 -1.89
C LEU A 207 -11.67 3.71 -1.85
N LEU A 208 -12.10 4.36 -2.94
CA LEU A 208 -13.45 4.95 -3.03
C LEU A 208 -14.55 3.89 -2.87
N ARG A 209 -14.37 2.70 -3.46
CA ARG A 209 -15.32 1.59 -3.28
C ARG A 209 -15.38 1.14 -1.82
N GLN A 210 -14.23 1.04 -1.13
CA GLN A 210 -14.19 0.68 0.29
C GLN A 210 -14.93 1.71 1.15
N ILE A 211 -14.66 3.02 0.94
CA ILE A 211 -15.32 4.12 1.65
C ILE A 211 -16.84 4.08 1.43
N THR A 212 -17.27 3.88 0.19
CA THR A 212 -18.70 3.83 -0.15
C THR A 212 -19.39 2.63 0.49
N ALA A 213 -18.74 1.46 0.45
CA ALA A 213 -19.29 0.25 1.08
C ALA A 213 -19.42 0.40 2.60
N GLN A 214 -18.40 0.97 3.27
CA GLN A 214 -18.43 1.22 4.71
C GLN A 214 -19.57 2.20 5.07
N LYS A 215 -19.66 3.35 4.38
CA LYS A 215 -20.76 4.31 4.61
C LYS A 215 -22.13 3.69 4.38
N SER A 216 -22.29 2.84 3.37
CA SER A 216 -23.55 2.16 3.12
C SER A 216 -23.92 1.18 4.25
N ALA A 217 -22.95 0.43 4.76
CA ALA A 217 -23.14 -0.45 5.90
C ALA A 217 -23.54 0.33 7.17
N ASP A 218 -22.88 1.48 7.43
CA ASP A 218 -23.20 2.36 8.55
C ASP A 218 -24.63 2.93 8.44
N TYR A 219 -25.06 3.34 7.25
CA TYR A 219 -26.42 3.82 7.00
C TYR A 219 -27.45 2.73 7.20
N MET A 220 -27.20 1.51 6.75
CA MET A 220 -28.09 0.37 6.97
C MET A 220 -28.20 0.02 8.45
N ALA A 221 -27.09 -0.03 9.18
CA ALA A 221 -27.08 -0.26 10.63
C ALA A 221 -27.86 0.83 11.39
N ALA A 222 -27.66 2.11 11.06
CA ALA A 222 -28.40 3.21 11.66
C ALA A 222 -29.89 3.15 11.36
N ALA A 223 -30.28 2.81 10.12
CA ALA A 223 -31.69 2.66 9.74
C ALA A 223 -32.39 1.53 10.52
N VAL A 224 -31.71 0.42 10.74
CA VAL A 224 -32.21 -0.70 11.55
C VAL A 224 -32.39 -0.29 13.01
N VAL A 225 -31.45 0.47 13.58
CA VAL A 225 -31.57 0.98 14.97
C VAL A 225 -32.75 1.93 15.10
N VAL A 226 -32.89 2.90 14.19
CA VAL A 226 -34.02 3.87 14.20
C VAL A 226 -35.34 3.16 14.02
N ALA A 227 -35.44 2.18 13.11
CA ALA A 227 -36.68 1.39 12.95
C ALA A 227 -37.02 0.61 14.22
N ARG A 228 -36.03 0.01 14.88
CA ARG A 228 -36.20 -0.70 16.14
C ARG A 228 -36.69 0.21 17.30
N GLU A 229 -36.13 1.40 17.43
CA GLU A 229 -36.55 2.37 18.43
C GLU A 229 -37.95 2.93 18.14
N SER A 230 -38.25 3.21 16.87
CA SER A 230 -39.61 3.67 16.46
C SER A 230 -40.67 2.61 16.71
N VAL A 231 -40.35 1.35 16.49
CA VAL A 231 -41.26 0.23 16.77
C VAL A 231 -41.47 0.04 18.27
N LYS A 232 -40.40 0.16 19.09
CA LYS A 232 -40.54 0.10 20.56
C LYS A 232 -41.42 1.23 21.13
N GLY A 233 -41.38 2.41 20.51
CA GLY A 233 -42.25 3.54 20.91
C GLY A 233 -43.69 3.45 20.45
N LEU A 234 -44.02 2.55 19.51
CA LEU A 234 -45.37 2.36 18.96
C LEU A 234 -46.10 1.12 19.51
N VAL A 235 -45.37 0.23 20.17
CA VAL A 235 -45.92 -1.08 20.54
C VAL A 235 -45.72 -1.30 22.05
N GLU A 236 -46.75 -1.00 22.83
CA GLU A 236 -47.15 -1.86 23.97
C GLU A 236 -47.74 -3.15 23.36
N ALA A 237 -46.92 -3.92 22.64
CA ALA A 237 -47.38 -5.04 21.86
C ALA A 237 -46.83 -6.36 22.41
N ASP A 238 -47.74 -7.32 22.39
CA ASP A 238 -47.59 -8.73 22.70
C ASP A 238 -46.28 -9.33 22.10
N GLU A 239 -45.63 -10.23 22.85
CA GLU A 239 -44.34 -10.88 22.46
C GLU A 239 -44.37 -11.57 21.07
N GLU A 240 -45.58 -11.94 20.57
CA GLU A 240 -45.78 -12.53 19.25
C GLU A 240 -45.53 -11.54 18.08
N GLU A 241 -45.88 -10.27 18.24
CA GLU A 241 -45.67 -9.24 17.20
C GLU A 241 -44.18 -8.84 17.12
N GLU A 242 -43.45 -8.89 18.23
CA GLU A 242 -42.00 -8.60 18.26
C GLU A 242 -41.19 -9.69 17.51
N LEU A 243 -41.64 -10.95 17.57
CA LEU A 243 -41.05 -12.08 16.85
C LEU A 243 -41.27 -11.99 15.33
N LEU A 244 -42.47 -11.59 14.91
CA LEU A 244 -42.78 -11.41 13.48
C LEU A 244 -42.02 -10.26 12.85
N LEU A 245 -41.78 -9.18 13.58
CA LEU A 245 -40.96 -8.05 13.12
C LEU A 245 -39.45 -8.39 13.04
N GLN A 246 -38.95 -9.21 13.97
CA GLN A 246 -37.58 -9.71 13.89
C GLN A 246 -37.37 -10.63 12.67
N GLN A 247 -38.38 -11.44 12.34
CA GLN A 247 -38.31 -12.34 11.19
C GLN A 247 -38.36 -11.57 9.85
N ALA A 248 -39.22 -10.54 9.77
CA ALA A 248 -39.32 -9.69 8.58
C ALA A 248 -38.03 -8.86 8.28
N VAL A 249 -37.25 -8.55 9.30
CA VAL A 249 -35.95 -7.84 9.16
C VAL A 249 -34.84 -8.78 8.74
N LEU A 250 -34.93 -10.09 8.99
CA LEU A 250 -33.94 -11.09 8.61
C LEU A 250 -34.14 -11.62 7.18
N ASP A 251 -35.36 -11.46 6.62
CA ASP A 251 -35.69 -11.91 5.26
C ASP A 251 -35.51 -10.81 4.18
N TYR A 252 -34.97 -9.64 4.55
CA TYR A 252 -34.68 -8.52 3.65
C TYR A 252 -33.15 -8.31 3.54
#